data_42515e42b56a8f5b5cf8a1283a680c56
#
_entry.id   42515e42b56a8f5b5cf8a1283a680c56
#
_cell.length_a   1.000
_cell.length_b   1.000
_cell.length_c   1.000
_cell.angle_alpha   90.00
_cell.angle_beta   90.00
_cell.angle_gamma   90.00
#
_symmetry.space_group_name_H-M   'P 1'
#
loop_
_entity.id
_entity.type
_entity.pdbx_description
1 polymer ?
#
loop_
_entity_poly.entity_id
_entity_poly.type
_entity_poly.pdbx_seq_one_letter_code
_entity_poly.pdbx_strand_id
1 'polypeptide(L)'
;MKLSIDFKNKVREAILSDRENYGGSDADYAKRLNLKGAILSRLKKGEVEKLISDTQWLVIAHQLGVQVRDNAWKVARTVVYTEIEDNLLYCKEYSKSMILVDDCGIGKTFCSRHIVRKLKNAFYVDCSQAKTKQQFIRLLAKTIGVDNTGKYVDVKASIKMCLIYLEQPLIVLDEAGDLDYNAFLELKELWNATQGECAWYMMGADGLRAKIESGIAHKKVGYAEIFDRFFDITSIVPQGTDDRREFYIQLLGDVASVNAKQKEDVDKLVRKCMNPNDLNTKDVTPSDWKRLRYLENLIKLS
;
A
#
# COMPACT_ATOMS: atom_id res chain seq x y z
N MET A 1 23.91 16.33 5.20
CA MET A 1 22.64 17.04 5.44
C MET A 1 22.30 16.81 6.90
N LYS A 2 22.06 17.87 7.68
CA LYS A 2 21.74 17.74 9.12
C LYS A 2 20.22 17.89 9.27
N LEU A 3 19.55 16.86 9.79
CA LEU A 3 18.11 16.89 10.03
C LEU A 3 17.79 17.69 11.29
N SER A 4 16.66 18.44 11.27
CA SER A 4 16.19 19.18 12.44
C SER A 4 15.72 18.25 13.56
N ILE A 5 15.76 18.72 14.78
CA ILE A 5 15.25 17.99 15.96
C ILE A 5 13.74 17.77 15.81
N ASP A 6 13.00 18.77 15.32
CA ASP A 6 11.56 18.69 15.08
C ASP A 6 11.19 17.56 14.12
N PHE A 7 11.93 17.42 13.02
CA PHE A 7 11.74 16.31 12.09
C PHE A 7 12.00 14.95 12.77
N LYS A 8 13.08 14.84 13.54
CA LYS A 8 13.40 13.61 14.29
C LYS A 8 12.31 13.28 15.32
N ASN A 9 11.73 14.27 15.97
CA ASN A 9 10.59 14.09 16.87
C ASN A 9 9.33 13.61 16.12
N LYS A 10 9.00 14.19 14.96
CA LYS A 10 7.89 13.72 14.11
C LYS A 10 8.07 12.24 13.71
N VAL A 11 9.28 11.85 13.32
CA VAL A 11 9.59 10.45 12.98
C VAL A 11 9.49 9.54 14.23
N ARG A 12 9.96 10.00 15.37
CA ARG A 12 9.82 9.28 16.64
C ARG A 12 8.34 9.03 16.99
N GLU A 13 7.50 10.04 16.90
CA GLU A 13 6.05 9.90 17.13
C GLU A 13 5.43 8.88 16.18
N ALA A 14 5.79 8.94 14.90
CA ALA A 14 5.34 7.95 13.93
C ALA A 14 5.81 6.52 14.27
N ILE A 15 7.06 6.35 14.76
CA ILE A 15 7.57 5.06 15.23
C ILE A 15 6.73 4.54 16.40
N LEU A 16 6.40 5.39 17.37
CA LEU A 16 5.63 4.98 18.54
C LEU A 16 4.20 4.60 18.16
N SER A 17 3.54 5.40 17.32
CA SER A 17 2.20 5.10 16.83
C SER A 17 2.15 3.81 15.99
N ASP A 18 3.10 3.60 15.07
CA ASP A 18 3.19 2.36 14.29
C ASP A 18 3.49 1.14 15.17
N ARG A 19 4.27 1.34 16.26
CA ARG A 19 4.54 0.30 17.25
C ARG A 19 3.29 -0.16 17.98
N GLU A 20 2.36 0.73 18.30
CA GLU A 20 1.09 0.39 18.97
C GLU A 20 0.24 -0.53 18.08
N ASN A 21 0.33 -0.40 16.77
CA ASN A 21 -0.37 -1.22 15.79
C ASN A 21 0.36 -2.55 15.47
N TYR A 22 1.54 -2.78 16.04
CA TYR A 22 2.32 -3.99 15.80
C TYR A 22 2.16 -5.00 16.93
N GLY A 23 1.62 -6.19 16.66
CA GLY A 23 1.32 -7.21 17.66
C GLY A 23 2.52 -8.03 18.13
N GLY A 24 3.68 -7.95 17.46
CA GLY A 24 4.90 -8.63 17.86
C GLY A 24 5.66 -7.94 19.00
N SER A 25 6.82 -8.49 19.39
CA SER A 25 7.67 -7.93 20.44
C SER A 25 8.35 -6.62 20.00
N ASP A 26 8.85 -5.83 20.99
CA ASP A 26 9.68 -4.67 20.72
C ASP A 26 10.96 -5.01 19.94
N ALA A 27 11.51 -6.20 20.17
CA ALA A 27 12.70 -6.66 19.47
C ALA A 27 12.41 -6.93 17.99
N ASP A 28 11.27 -7.53 17.69
CA ASP A 28 10.84 -7.79 16.31
C ASP A 28 10.46 -6.50 15.59
N TYR A 29 9.79 -5.59 16.28
CA TYR A 29 9.50 -4.26 15.73
C TYR A 29 10.78 -3.47 15.41
N ALA A 30 11.76 -3.51 16.30
CA ALA A 30 13.06 -2.87 16.05
C ALA A 30 13.76 -3.48 14.80
N LYS A 31 13.73 -4.80 14.62
CA LYS A 31 14.25 -5.47 13.42
C LYS A 31 13.54 -5.00 12.14
N ARG A 32 12.21 -4.85 12.19
CA ARG A 32 11.42 -4.34 11.05
C ARG A 32 11.91 -2.98 10.56
N LEU A 33 12.30 -2.10 11.48
CA LEU A 33 12.86 -0.78 11.17
C LEU A 33 14.39 -0.78 11.01
N ASN A 34 15.02 -1.94 11.01
CA ASN A 34 16.49 -2.09 10.99
C ASN A 34 17.18 -1.32 12.14
N LEU A 35 16.57 -1.37 13.32
CA LEU A 35 17.07 -0.78 14.55
C LEU A 35 17.52 -1.85 15.56
N LYS A 36 18.43 -1.48 16.45
CA LYS A 36 18.73 -2.30 17.65
C LYS A 36 17.65 -2.04 18.70
N GLY A 37 17.25 -3.06 19.49
CA GLY A 37 16.24 -2.93 20.53
C GLY A 37 16.55 -1.83 21.57
N ALA A 38 17.84 -1.64 21.90
CA ALA A 38 18.28 -0.55 22.78
C ALA A 38 17.95 0.86 22.22
N ILE A 39 17.96 1.03 20.90
CA ILE A 39 17.59 2.30 20.26
C ILE A 39 16.10 2.55 20.40
N LEU A 40 15.26 1.54 20.17
CA LEU A 40 13.81 1.66 20.35
C LEU A 40 13.47 2.03 21.80
N SER A 41 14.14 1.44 22.78
CA SER A 41 13.95 1.77 24.20
C SER A 41 14.30 3.23 24.51
N ARG A 42 15.36 3.78 23.89
CA ARG A 42 15.75 5.18 24.04
C ARG A 42 14.76 6.13 23.32
N LEU A 43 14.26 5.74 22.15
CA LEU A 43 13.19 6.48 21.46
C LEU A 43 11.92 6.57 22.31
N LYS A 44 11.52 5.49 22.98
CA LYS A 44 10.40 5.50 23.94
C LYS A 44 10.60 6.48 25.10
N LYS A 45 11.84 6.68 25.53
CA LYS A 45 12.21 7.66 26.59
C LYS A 45 12.28 9.11 26.10
N GLY A 46 12.05 9.36 24.80
CA GLY A 46 12.06 10.72 24.24
C GLY A 46 13.39 11.16 23.64
N GLU A 47 14.40 10.28 23.62
CA GLU A 47 15.69 10.63 23.05
C GLU A 47 15.62 10.57 21.51
N VAL A 48 16.20 11.58 20.82
CA VAL A 48 16.30 11.63 19.36
C VAL A 48 17.69 12.02 18.87
N GLU A 49 18.52 12.61 19.72
CA GLU A 49 19.84 13.06 19.33
C GLU A 49 20.88 11.94 19.37
N LYS A 50 21.74 11.90 18.37
CA LYS A 50 22.87 10.96 18.27
C LYS A 50 22.53 9.48 18.45
N LEU A 51 21.26 9.09 18.19
CA LEU A 51 20.81 7.69 18.29
C LEU A 51 21.14 6.87 17.04
N ILE A 52 20.79 7.42 15.90
CA ILE A 52 20.97 6.82 14.56
C ILE A 52 21.43 7.90 13.58
N SER A 53 21.96 7.48 12.44
CA SER A 53 22.39 8.39 11.39
C SER A 53 21.22 9.13 10.74
N ASP A 54 21.48 10.31 10.20
CA ASP A 54 20.45 11.09 9.49
C ASP A 54 19.88 10.30 8.30
N THR A 55 20.70 9.46 7.65
CA THR A 55 20.24 8.54 6.60
C THR A 55 19.24 7.51 7.13
N GLN A 56 19.49 6.93 8.30
CA GLN A 56 18.53 5.98 8.93
C GLN A 56 17.23 6.68 9.30
N TRP A 57 17.27 7.92 9.83
CA TRP A 57 16.07 8.71 10.08
C TRP A 57 15.23 8.91 8.81
N LEU A 58 15.87 9.21 7.67
CA LEU A 58 15.17 9.37 6.38
C LEU A 58 14.56 8.07 5.87
N VAL A 59 15.28 6.95 6.02
CA VAL A 59 14.77 5.62 5.62
C VAL A 59 13.53 5.26 6.44
N ILE A 60 13.58 5.45 7.77
CA ILE A 60 12.44 5.18 8.65
C ILE A 60 11.29 6.15 8.35
N ALA A 61 11.57 7.44 8.18
CA ALA A 61 10.58 8.42 7.78
C ALA A 61 9.85 8.02 6.49
N HIS A 62 10.59 7.58 5.48
CA HIS A 62 10.01 7.09 4.23
C HIS A 62 9.15 5.83 4.46
N GLN A 63 9.63 4.86 5.24
CA GLN A 63 8.87 3.65 5.57
C GLN A 63 7.55 3.98 6.29
N LEU A 64 7.58 4.93 7.21
CA LEU A 64 6.42 5.37 7.99
C LEU A 64 5.64 6.52 7.34
N GLY A 65 6.07 7.00 6.16
CA GLY A 65 5.42 8.07 5.40
C GLY A 65 5.47 9.44 6.05
N VAL A 66 6.46 9.66 6.88
CA VAL A 66 6.75 10.99 7.45
C VAL A 66 7.49 11.82 6.41
N GLN A 67 6.94 12.97 6.04
CA GLN A 67 7.58 13.88 5.08
C GLN A 67 8.49 14.89 5.76
N VAL A 68 9.61 15.19 5.11
CA VAL A 68 10.60 16.19 5.61
C VAL A 68 10.03 17.62 5.53
N ARG A 69 9.11 17.86 4.59
CA ARG A 69 8.49 19.17 4.38
C ARG A 69 7.03 19.14 4.85
N ASP A 70 6.59 20.24 5.48
CA ASP A 70 5.21 20.36 6.01
C ASP A 70 4.11 20.48 4.93
N ASN A 71 4.47 20.46 3.65
CA ASN A 71 3.52 20.36 2.54
C ASN A 71 2.98 18.94 2.39
N ALA A 72 2.52 18.35 3.49
CA ALA A 72 1.93 17.02 3.48
C ALA A 72 0.64 17.03 2.65
N TRP A 73 0.61 16.20 1.61
CA TRP A 73 -0.60 15.92 0.85
C TRP A 73 -1.67 15.39 1.80
N LYS A 74 -2.79 16.12 1.90
CA LYS A 74 -3.88 15.77 2.81
C LYS A 74 -4.68 14.61 2.24
N VAL A 75 -5.11 13.72 3.13
CA VAL A 75 -5.94 12.57 2.77
C VAL A 75 -7.37 13.03 2.55
N ALA A 76 -7.89 12.84 1.34
CA ALA A 76 -9.32 12.98 1.05
C ALA A 76 -10.02 11.63 1.25
N ARG A 77 -11.17 11.61 1.90
CA ARG A 77 -12.04 10.42 1.95
C ARG A 77 -12.85 10.34 0.65
N THR A 78 -12.23 9.76 -0.35
CA THR A 78 -12.85 9.50 -1.67
C THR A 78 -13.56 8.16 -1.67
N VAL A 79 -14.36 7.88 -2.69
CA VAL A 79 -14.96 6.55 -2.92
C VAL A 79 -13.87 5.47 -2.92
N VAL A 80 -12.73 5.73 -3.61
CA VAL A 80 -11.59 4.79 -3.64
C VAL A 80 -11.02 4.53 -2.24
N TYR A 81 -10.91 5.57 -1.41
CA TYR A 81 -10.44 5.41 -0.04
C TYR A 81 -11.40 4.54 0.78
N THR A 82 -12.69 4.83 0.72
CA THR A 82 -13.72 4.12 1.50
C THR A 82 -13.81 2.65 1.08
N GLU A 83 -13.87 2.37 -0.22
CA GLU A 83 -13.92 0.99 -0.74
C GLU A 83 -12.69 0.16 -0.33
N ILE A 84 -11.49 0.74 -0.40
CA ILE A 84 -10.28 0.04 0.04
C ILE A 84 -10.31 -0.16 1.56
N GLU A 85 -10.76 0.84 2.35
CA GLU A 85 -10.87 0.73 3.81
C GLU A 85 -11.83 -0.40 4.19
N ASP A 86 -13.02 -0.44 3.60
CA ASP A 86 -14.05 -1.44 3.85
C ASP A 86 -13.57 -2.85 3.46
N ASN A 87 -12.94 -2.99 2.29
CA ASN A 87 -12.37 -4.26 1.84
C ASN A 87 -11.26 -4.76 2.79
N LEU A 88 -10.35 -3.89 3.23
CA LEU A 88 -9.27 -4.26 4.14
C LEU A 88 -9.81 -4.65 5.52
N LEU A 89 -10.81 -3.92 6.03
CA LEU A 89 -11.47 -4.23 7.30
C LEU A 89 -12.21 -5.57 7.23
N TYR A 90 -12.97 -5.80 6.15
CA TYR A 90 -13.65 -7.07 5.91
C TYR A 90 -12.67 -8.24 5.83
N CYS A 91 -11.62 -8.11 5.02
CA CYS A 91 -10.58 -9.14 4.89
C CYS A 91 -9.97 -9.47 6.26
N LYS A 92 -9.62 -8.43 7.04
CA LYS A 92 -9.00 -8.57 8.34
C LYS A 92 -9.92 -9.24 9.37
N GLU A 93 -11.17 -8.80 9.45
CA GLU A 93 -12.15 -9.31 10.41
C GLU A 93 -12.47 -10.79 10.18
N TYR A 94 -12.62 -11.19 8.91
CA TYR A 94 -13.05 -12.55 8.56
C TYR A 94 -11.92 -13.44 8.05
N SER A 95 -10.67 -13.02 8.12
CA SER A 95 -9.50 -13.72 7.56
C SER A 95 -9.72 -14.14 6.10
N LYS A 96 -10.32 -13.26 5.30
CA LYS A 96 -10.62 -13.48 3.88
C LYS A 96 -9.56 -12.84 2.98
N SER A 97 -9.63 -13.22 1.70
CA SER A 97 -8.70 -12.71 0.70
C SER A 97 -9.45 -12.11 -0.48
N MET A 98 -9.02 -10.93 -0.94
CA MET A 98 -9.64 -10.20 -2.06
C MET A 98 -8.59 -9.71 -3.05
N ILE A 99 -9.01 -9.48 -4.30
CA ILE A 99 -8.19 -8.90 -5.36
C ILE A 99 -8.87 -7.64 -5.87
N LEU A 100 -8.16 -6.52 -5.86
CA LEU A 100 -8.58 -5.27 -6.49
C LEU A 100 -7.74 -5.02 -7.75
N VAL A 101 -8.38 -5.04 -8.90
CA VAL A 101 -7.76 -4.63 -10.16
C VAL A 101 -8.50 -3.43 -10.72
N ASP A 102 -7.79 -2.32 -10.88
CA ASP A 102 -8.40 -1.08 -11.31
C ASP A 102 -7.41 -0.15 -11.99
N ASP A 103 -7.92 0.94 -12.55
CA ASP A 103 -7.15 1.96 -13.25
C ASP A 103 -5.94 2.44 -12.48
N CYS A 104 -4.87 2.75 -13.21
CA CYS A 104 -3.71 3.42 -12.65
C CYS A 104 -4.04 4.86 -12.23
N GLY A 105 -3.46 5.32 -11.12
CA GLY A 105 -3.53 6.73 -10.70
C GLY A 105 -4.83 7.15 -10.02
N ILE A 106 -5.69 6.23 -9.58
CA ILE A 106 -6.90 6.51 -8.76
C ILE A 106 -6.60 6.60 -7.26
N GLY A 107 -5.36 6.33 -6.83
CA GLY A 107 -4.95 6.46 -5.44
C GLY A 107 -4.81 5.16 -4.65
N LYS A 108 -4.91 3.97 -5.27
CA LYS A 108 -4.82 2.66 -4.59
C LYS A 108 -3.66 2.57 -3.60
N THR A 109 -2.44 2.77 -4.09
CA THR A 109 -1.20 2.73 -3.28
C THR A 109 -1.23 3.71 -2.10
N PHE A 110 -1.70 4.95 -2.34
CA PHE A 110 -1.77 5.97 -1.30
C PHE A 110 -2.78 5.60 -0.21
N CYS A 111 -3.98 5.21 -0.60
CA CYS A 111 -5.06 4.82 0.31
C CYS A 111 -4.65 3.61 1.15
N SER A 112 -4.20 2.53 0.51
CA SER A 112 -3.82 1.30 1.21
C SER A 112 -2.67 1.50 2.20
N ARG A 113 -1.62 2.25 1.82
CA ARG A 113 -0.53 2.60 2.75
C ARG A 113 -1.01 3.41 3.95
N HIS A 114 -1.95 4.33 3.72
CA HIS A 114 -2.49 5.16 4.79
C HIS A 114 -3.36 4.35 5.76
N ILE A 115 -4.20 3.46 5.23
CA ILE A 115 -5.09 2.61 6.02
C ILE A 115 -4.31 1.56 6.80
N VAL A 116 -3.39 0.84 6.14
CA VAL A 116 -2.56 -0.21 6.77
C VAL A 116 -1.82 0.30 8.01
N ARG A 117 -1.33 1.54 7.99
CA ARG A 117 -0.65 2.15 9.15
C ARG A 117 -1.53 2.34 10.37
N LYS A 118 -2.85 2.38 10.20
CA LYS A 118 -3.82 2.55 11.29
C LYS A 118 -4.36 1.22 11.82
N LEU A 119 -4.10 0.14 11.11
CA LEU A 119 -4.61 -1.19 11.44
C LEU A 119 -3.55 -2.00 12.18
N LYS A 120 -3.94 -2.59 13.31
CA LYS A 120 -3.09 -3.51 14.07
C LYS A 120 -2.75 -4.73 13.22
N ASN A 121 -1.49 -5.16 13.22
CA ASN A 121 -1.00 -6.33 12.49
C ASN A 121 -1.31 -6.31 10.97
N ALA A 122 -1.36 -5.14 10.37
CA ALA A 122 -1.50 -4.98 8.93
C ALA A 122 -0.14 -4.60 8.31
N PHE A 123 0.20 -5.23 7.20
CA PHE A 123 1.51 -5.12 6.59
C PHE A 123 1.38 -4.83 5.09
N TYR A 124 2.05 -3.77 4.63
CA TYR A 124 2.06 -3.37 3.24
C TYR A 124 3.35 -3.82 2.55
N VAL A 125 3.21 -4.56 1.45
CA VAL A 125 4.30 -5.10 0.64
C VAL A 125 4.21 -4.54 -0.78
N ASP A 126 5.24 -3.82 -1.22
CA ASP A 126 5.39 -3.33 -2.58
C ASP A 126 6.08 -4.40 -3.44
N CYS A 127 5.30 -5.15 -4.20
CA CYS A 127 5.79 -6.26 -5.03
C CYS A 127 6.67 -5.80 -6.21
N SER A 128 6.62 -4.52 -6.59
CA SER A 128 7.50 -3.99 -7.62
C SER A 128 8.98 -4.09 -7.25
N GLN A 129 9.28 -4.14 -5.95
CA GLN A 129 10.64 -4.25 -5.42
C GLN A 129 11.11 -5.70 -5.22
N ALA A 130 10.24 -6.69 -5.41
CA ALA A 130 10.53 -8.07 -5.05
C ALA A 130 9.82 -9.06 -5.98
N LYS A 131 10.27 -9.13 -7.23
CA LYS A 131 9.60 -9.88 -8.32
C LYS A 131 9.77 -11.39 -8.21
N THR A 132 10.94 -11.85 -7.76
CA THR A 132 11.26 -13.29 -7.67
C THR A 132 10.84 -13.87 -6.31
N LYS A 133 10.65 -15.20 -6.26
CA LYS A 133 10.28 -15.91 -5.03
C LYS A 133 11.18 -15.57 -3.83
N GLN A 134 12.51 -15.50 -4.04
CA GLN A 134 13.43 -15.20 -2.95
C GLN A 134 13.32 -13.76 -2.47
N GLN A 135 13.22 -12.81 -3.43
CA GLN A 135 13.03 -11.39 -3.10
C GLN A 135 11.72 -11.18 -2.35
N PHE A 136 10.63 -11.79 -2.84
CA PHE A 136 9.30 -11.69 -2.24
C PHE A 136 9.29 -12.21 -0.79
N ILE A 137 9.78 -13.43 -0.55
CA ILE A 137 9.82 -14.02 0.79
C ILE A 137 10.67 -13.18 1.75
N ARG A 138 11.84 -12.69 1.31
CA ARG A 138 12.70 -11.86 2.15
C ARG A 138 12.11 -10.47 2.42
N LEU A 139 11.44 -9.88 1.43
CA LEU A 139 10.75 -8.60 1.62
C LEU A 139 9.58 -8.76 2.60
N LEU A 140 8.78 -9.82 2.44
CA LEU A 140 7.68 -10.13 3.35
C LEU A 140 8.19 -10.35 4.78
N ALA A 141 9.22 -11.18 4.97
CA ALA A 141 9.84 -11.41 6.27
C ALA A 141 10.30 -10.11 6.94
N LYS A 142 10.99 -9.25 6.18
CA LYS A 142 11.41 -7.92 6.65
C LYS A 142 10.22 -7.06 7.04
N THR A 143 9.15 -7.08 6.24
CA THR A 143 7.97 -6.24 6.47
C THR A 143 7.21 -6.64 7.73
N ILE A 144 7.08 -7.93 8.01
CA ILE A 144 6.43 -8.43 9.22
C ILE A 144 7.35 -8.44 10.45
N GLY A 145 8.66 -8.24 10.28
CA GLY A 145 9.61 -8.12 11.39
C GLY A 145 10.29 -9.42 11.82
N VAL A 146 10.25 -10.49 10.99
CA VAL A 146 11.01 -11.72 11.23
C VAL A 146 12.37 -11.69 10.55
N ASP A 147 13.28 -12.62 10.92
CA ASP A 147 14.60 -12.71 10.30
C ASP A 147 14.46 -12.99 8.79
N ASN A 148 15.05 -12.12 7.99
CA ASN A 148 15.03 -12.21 6.53
C ASN A 148 16.39 -12.61 5.93
N THR A 149 17.39 -12.95 6.75
CA THR A 149 18.79 -13.19 6.33
C THR A 149 19.17 -14.66 6.34
N GLY A 150 18.48 -15.51 7.10
CA GLY A 150 18.74 -16.94 7.27
C GLY A 150 18.54 -17.79 6.00
N LYS A 151 18.57 -19.10 6.14
CA LYS A 151 18.25 -20.03 5.05
C LYS A 151 16.82 -19.80 4.59
N TYR A 152 16.59 -19.94 3.28
CA TYR A 152 15.28 -19.69 2.67
C TYR A 152 14.12 -20.44 3.37
N VAL A 153 14.35 -21.73 3.70
CA VAL A 153 13.35 -22.56 4.38
C VAL A 153 13.03 -22.02 5.76
N ASP A 154 14.04 -21.61 6.51
CA ASP A 154 13.88 -21.10 7.89
C ASP A 154 13.15 -19.74 7.89
N VAL A 155 13.50 -18.86 6.93
CA VAL A 155 12.80 -17.57 6.74
C VAL A 155 11.31 -17.81 6.45
N LYS A 156 11.00 -18.75 5.54
CA LYS A 156 9.62 -19.07 5.19
C LYS A 156 8.86 -19.70 6.37
N ALA A 157 9.48 -20.58 7.12
CA ALA A 157 8.90 -21.14 8.35
C ALA A 157 8.61 -20.04 9.39
N SER A 158 9.51 -19.10 9.58
CA SER A 158 9.34 -17.97 10.49
C SER A 158 8.18 -17.05 10.08
N ILE A 159 8.00 -16.80 8.77
CA ILE A 159 6.83 -16.07 8.25
C ILE A 159 5.53 -16.77 8.63
N LYS A 160 5.42 -18.08 8.33
CA LYS A 160 4.22 -18.88 8.62
C LYS A 160 3.87 -18.83 10.10
N MET A 161 4.84 -19.09 10.95
CA MET A 161 4.66 -19.06 12.41
C MET A 161 4.22 -17.68 12.89
N CYS A 162 4.86 -16.61 12.42
CA CYS A 162 4.49 -15.25 12.79
C CYS A 162 3.05 -14.92 12.40
N LEU A 163 2.64 -15.24 11.16
CA LEU A 163 1.30 -14.95 10.67
C LEU A 163 0.20 -15.79 11.37
N ILE A 164 0.51 -16.99 11.85
CA ILE A 164 -0.43 -17.82 12.61
C ILE A 164 -0.62 -17.26 14.04
N TYR A 165 0.44 -16.74 14.68
CA TYR A 165 0.37 -16.28 16.07
C TYR A 165 -0.07 -14.81 16.23
N LEU A 166 -0.02 -14.01 15.17
CA LEU A 166 -0.53 -12.65 15.23
C LEU A 166 -2.07 -12.65 15.26
N GLU A 167 -2.63 -11.74 16.03
CA GLU A 167 -4.08 -11.53 16.05
C GLU A 167 -4.55 -10.86 14.76
N GLN A 168 -5.37 -11.55 13.97
CA GLN A 168 -5.95 -11.07 12.71
C GLN A 168 -4.93 -10.38 11.79
N PRO A 169 -3.85 -11.03 11.36
CA PRO A 169 -2.89 -10.39 10.48
C PRO A 169 -3.48 -10.16 9.09
N LEU A 170 -3.07 -9.04 8.47
CA LEU A 170 -3.46 -8.66 7.12
C LEU A 170 -2.22 -8.35 6.29
N ILE A 171 -2.05 -9.00 5.15
CA ILE A 171 -1.00 -8.72 4.18
C ILE A 171 -1.61 -8.04 2.96
N VAL A 172 -1.16 -6.82 2.66
CA VAL A 172 -1.54 -6.08 1.46
C VAL A 172 -0.39 -6.13 0.46
N LEU A 173 -0.64 -6.73 -0.70
CA LEU A 173 0.31 -6.88 -1.81
C LEU A 173 -0.04 -5.86 -2.89
N ASP A 174 0.72 -4.78 -2.98
CA ASP A 174 0.57 -3.78 -4.03
C ASP A 174 1.47 -4.11 -5.23
N GLU A 175 1.06 -3.72 -6.44
CA GLU A 175 1.71 -4.08 -7.70
C GLU A 175 1.94 -5.61 -7.82
N ALA A 176 0.96 -6.41 -7.37
CA ALA A 176 1.05 -7.87 -7.34
C ALA A 176 1.27 -8.49 -8.73
N GLY A 177 0.89 -7.79 -9.80
CA GLY A 177 1.18 -8.17 -11.18
C GLY A 177 2.68 -8.31 -11.50
N ASP A 178 3.56 -7.69 -10.72
CA ASP A 178 5.01 -7.76 -10.90
C ASP A 178 5.64 -9.06 -10.39
N LEU A 179 4.96 -9.80 -9.52
CA LEU A 179 5.44 -11.09 -9.02
C LEU A 179 5.58 -12.11 -10.15
N ASP A 180 6.71 -12.80 -10.22
CA ASP A 180 6.89 -13.90 -11.16
C ASP A 180 6.04 -15.14 -10.79
N TYR A 181 6.01 -16.13 -11.67
CA TYR A 181 5.24 -17.35 -11.45
C TYR A 181 5.66 -18.09 -10.16
N ASN A 182 6.96 -18.17 -9.90
CA ASN A 182 7.46 -18.86 -8.71
C ASN A 182 7.09 -18.11 -7.42
N ALA A 183 7.04 -16.78 -7.46
CA ALA A 183 6.59 -15.99 -6.33
C ALA A 183 5.08 -16.19 -6.05
N PHE A 184 4.25 -16.35 -7.08
CA PHE A 184 2.84 -16.73 -6.90
C PHE A 184 2.68 -18.13 -6.29
N LEU A 185 3.54 -19.09 -6.62
CA LEU A 185 3.53 -20.42 -5.98
C LEU A 185 3.90 -20.32 -4.49
N GLU A 186 4.85 -19.47 -4.12
CA GLU A 186 5.18 -19.21 -2.71
C GLU A 186 4.01 -18.53 -1.98
N LEU A 187 3.33 -17.59 -2.63
CA LEU A 187 2.12 -16.97 -2.08
C LEU A 187 1.03 -18.03 -1.82
N LYS A 188 0.82 -18.97 -2.76
CA LYS A 188 -0.10 -20.12 -2.58
C LYS A 188 0.25 -20.93 -1.34
N GLU A 189 1.54 -21.25 -1.16
CA GLU A 189 2.00 -22.04 -0.02
C GLU A 189 1.79 -21.29 1.31
N LEU A 190 2.09 -20.00 1.36
CA LEU A 190 1.85 -19.16 2.53
C LEU A 190 0.36 -19.05 2.84
N TRP A 191 -0.46 -18.81 1.83
CA TRP A 191 -1.92 -18.75 1.99
C TRP A 191 -2.48 -20.05 2.56
N ASN A 192 -2.08 -21.20 2.00
CA ASN A 192 -2.51 -22.52 2.50
C ASN A 192 -2.11 -22.74 3.96
N ALA A 193 -0.90 -22.30 4.32
CA ALA A 193 -0.38 -22.50 5.68
C ALA A 193 -1.05 -21.56 6.70
N THR A 194 -1.67 -20.48 6.25
CA THR A 194 -2.27 -19.42 7.11
C THR A 194 -3.78 -19.27 6.85
N GLN A 195 -4.39 -20.28 6.24
CA GLN A 195 -5.83 -20.27 5.92
C GLN A 195 -6.67 -20.13 7.20
N GLY A 196 -7.57 -19.15 7.22
CA GLY A 196 -8.42 -18.85 8.36
C GLY A 196 -7.77 -17.99 9.45
N GLU A 197 -6.45 -17.79 9.38
CA GLU A 197 -5.69 -16.98 10.36
C GLU A 197 -5.24 -15.65 9.77
N CYS A 198 -4.78 -15.62 8.51
CA CYS A 198 -4.24 -14.43 7.85
C CYS A 198 -5.09 -13.99 6.66
N ALA A 199 -5.38 -12.72 6.59
CA ALA A 199 -6.02 -12.10 5.44
C ALA A 199 -4.97 -11.66 4.39
N TRP A 200 -5.32 -11.81 3.10
CA TRP A 200 -4.48 -11.42 1.98
C TRP A 200 -5.25 -10.51 1.04
N TYR A 201 -4.72 -9.33 0.76
CA TYR A 201 -5.33 -8.38 -0.16
C TYR A 201 -4.35 -8.04 -1.28
N MET A 202 -4.69 -8.41 -2.52
CA MET A 202 -3.87 -8.09 -3.70
C MET A 202 -4.41 -6.87 -4.43
N MET A 203 -3.51 -6.01 -4.88
CA MET A 203 -3.87 -4.86 -5.74
C MET A 203 -2.97 -4.81 -6.96
N GLY A 204 -3.53 -4.33 -8.06
CA GLY A 204 -2.80 -4.09 -9.30
C GLY A 204 -3.61 -3.29 -10.31
N ALA A 205 -3.07 -3.17 -11.51
CA ALA A 205 -3.74 -2.66 -12.68
C ALA A 205 -4.09 -3.83 -13.63
N ASP A 206 -4.61 -3.52 -14.82
CA ASP A 206 -5.04 -4.53 -15.81
C ASP A 206 -3.99 -5.58 -16.16
N GLY A 207 -2.70 -5.27 -15.98
CA GLY A 207 -1.62 -6.25 -16.11
C GLY A 207 -1.72 -7.42 -15.12
N LEU A 208 -2.23 -7.19 -13.90
CA LEU A 208 -2.50 -8.25 -12.94
C LEU A 208 -3.66 -9.13 -13.43
N ARG A 209 -4.77 -8.54 -13.89
CA ARG A 209 -5.91 -9.25 -14.45
C ARG A 209 -5.48 -10.13 -15.62
N ALA A 210 -4.81 -9.54 -16.61
CA ALA A 210 -4.32 -10.24 -17.79
C ALA A 210 -3.38 -11.41 -17.43
N LYS A 211 -2.52 -11.24 -16.43
CA LYS A 211 -1.62 -12.30 -15.94
C LYS A 211 -2.40 -13.45 -15.32
N ILE A 212 -3.42 -13.16 -14.50
CA ILE A 212 -4.27 -14.16 -13.87
C ILE A 212 -5.05 -14.95 -14.93
N GLU A 213 -5.77 -14.25 -15.79
CA GLU A 213 -6.58 -14.84 -16.86
C GLU A 213 -5.73 -15.70 -17.81
N SER A 214 -4.59 -15.18 -18.25
CA SER A 214 -3.65 -15.92 -19.07
C SER A 214 -3.11 -17.17 -18.37
N GLY A 215 -2.77 -17.07 -17.08
CA GLY A 215 -2.30 -18.20 -16.28
C GLY A 215 -3.35 -19.32 -16.18
N ILE A 216 -4.61 -18.96 -15.97
CA ILE A 216 -5.74 -19.88 -15.89
C ILE A 216 -6.02 -20.50 -17.28
N ALA A 217 -6.11 -19.68 -18.33
CA ALA A 217 -6.38 -20.13 -19.71
C ALA A 217 -5.33 -21.12 -20.22
N HIS A 218 -4.05 -20.91 -19.89
CA HIS A 218 -2.95 -21.81 -20.22
C HIS A 218 -2.77 -22.96 -19.22
N LYS A 219 -3.72 -23.15 -18.29
CA LYS A 219 -3.69 -24.21 -17.27
C LYS A 219 -2.37 -24.30 -16.51
N LYS A 220 -1.72 -23.14 -16.22
CA LYS A 220 -0.52 -23.11 -15.41
C LYS A 220 -0.83 -23.63 -14.01
N VAL A 221 -0.04 -24.62 -13.56
CA VAL A 221 -0.21 -25.27 -12.25
C VAL A 221 -0.25 -24.22 -11.14
N GLY A 222 -1.25 -24.28 -10.29
CA GLY A 222 -1.38 -23.40 -9.14
C GLY A 222 -2.16 -22.11 -9.40
N TYR A 223 -2.36 -21.67 -10.65
CA TYR A 223 -3.08 -20.42 -10.90
C TYR A 223 -4.57 -20.51 -10.57
N ALA A 224 -5.28 -21.49 -11.10
CA ALA A 224 -6.69 -21.67 -10.79
C ALA A 224 -6.92 -21.84 -9.28
N GLU A 225 -6.08 -22.65 -8.63
CA GLU A 225 -6.21 -22.92 -7.19
C GLU A 225 -5.86 -21.72 -6.31
N ILE A 226 -4.94 -20.84 -6.74
CA ILE A 226 -4.63 -19.62 -6.01
C ILE A 226 -5.83 -18.66 -6.07
N PHE A 227 -6.33 -18.41 -7.29
CA PHE A 227 -7.34 -17.38 -7.49
C PHE A 227 -8.76 -17.79 -7.13
N ASP A 228 -9.05 -19.09 -7.06
CA ASP A 228 -10.27 -19.63 -6.44
C ASP A 228 -10.38 -19.32 -4.92
N ARG A 229 -9.26 -19.08 -4.27
CA ARG A 229 -9.19 -18.76 -2.83
C ARG A 229 -9.37 -17.28 -2.50
N PHE A 230 -9.20 -16.43 -3.50
CA PHE A 230 -9.51 -15.02 -3.39
C PHE A 230 -10.96 -14.81 -3.84
N PHE A 231 -11.62 -13.86 -3.22
CA PHE A 231 -12.88 -13.38 -3.74
C PHE A 231 -12.70 -12.88 -5.16
N ASP A 232 -13.76 -12.78 -5.96
CA ASP A 232 -13.71 -12.31 -7.34
C ASP A 232 -12.86 -11.04 -7.49
N ILE A 233 -12.27 -10.87 -8.68
CA ILE A 233 -11.52 -9.65 -8.99
C ILE A 233 -12.49 -8.48 -8.99
N THR A 234 -12.34 -7.60 -8.00
CA THR A 234 -13.16 -6.40 -7.84
C THR A 234 -12.58 -5.21 -8.60
N SER A 235 -13.43 -4.25 -8.96
CA SER A 235 -13.03 -2.95 -9.48
C SER A 235 -13.96 -1.87 -8.92
N ILE A 236 -13.42 -0.67 -8.69
CA ILE A 236 -14.14 0.47 -8.11
C ILE A 236 -14.62 1.41 -9.22
N VAL A 237 -13.78 1.59 -10.27
CA VAL A 237 -14.11 2.46 -11.41
C VAL A 237 -15.22 1.83 -12.23
N PRO A 238 -16.34 2.54 -12.46
CA PRO A 238 -17.43 2.04 -13.31
C PRO A 238 -17.00 1.78 -14.74
N GLN A 239 -17.68 0.83 -15.41
CA GLN A 239 -17.38 0.47 -16.81
C GLN A 239 -18.08 1.39 -17.81
N GLY A 240 -19.26 1.96 -17.48
CA GLY A 240 -20.00 2.89 -18.35
C GLY A 240 -19.25 4.21 -18.52
N THR A 241 -19.28 4.77 -19.75
CA THR A 241 -18.53 6.01 -20.05
C THR A 241 -18.99 7.19 -19.21
N ASP A 242 -20.30 7.37 -19.05
CA ASP A 242 -20.86 8.49 -18.29
C ASP A 242 -20.62 8.31 -16.79
N ASP A 243 -20.90 7.14 -16.24
CA ASP A 243 -20.65 6.82 -14.82
C ASP A 243 -19.15 6.94 -14.49
N ARG A 244 -18.29 6.49 -15.41
CA ARG A 244 -16.84 6.61 -15.27
C ARG A 244 -16.41 8.08 -15.28
N ARG A 245 -17.03 8.91 -16.10
CA ARG A 245 -16.77 10.36 -16.14
C ARG A 245 -17.16 11.03 -14.81
N GLU A 246 -18.34 10.75 -14.31
CA GLU A 246 -18.81 11.26 -13.01
C GLU A 246 -17.89 10.82 -11.87
N PHE A 247 -17.52 9.55 -11.84
CA PHE A 247 -16.57 9.01 -10.88
C PHE A 247 -15.26 9.80 -10.85
N TYR A 248 -14.67 10.09 -12.03
CA TYR A 248 -13.42 10.85 -12.06
C TYR A 248 -13.59 12.33 -11.68
N ILE A 249 -14.69 12.95 -12.06
CA ILE A 249 -15.01 14.32 -11.63
C ILE A 249 -15.10 14.38 -10.11
N GLN A 250 -15.82 13.47 -9.50
CA GLN A 250 -15.97 13.38 -8.05
C GLN A 250 -14.63 13.10 -7.37
N LEU A 251 -13.89 12.07 -7.82
CA LEU A 251 -12.59 11.69 -7.26
C LEU A 251 -11.60 12.85 -7.27
N LEU A 252 -11.50 13.55 -8.41
CA LEU A 252 -10.59 14.69 -8.56
C LEU A 252 -11.05 15.88 -7.73
N GLY A 253 -12.37 16.14 -7.68
CA GLY A 253 -12.98 17.17 -6.86
C GLY A 253 -12.74 16.98 -5.37
N ASP A 254 -12.97 15.77 -4.86
CA ASP A 254 -12.73 15.44 -3.46
C ASP A 254 -11.27 15.67 -3.05
N VAL A 255 -10.33 15.22 -3.89
CA VAL A 255 -8.90 15.41 -3.62
C VAL A 255 -8.49 16.89 -3.75
N ALA A 256 -9.00 17.59 -4.76
CA ALA A 256 -8.70 19.02 -4.94
C ALA A 256 -9.26 19.86 -3.79
N SER A 257 -10.47 19.56 -3.29
CA SER A 257 -11.12 20.32 -2.23
C SER A 257 -10.32 20.41 -0.92
N VAL A 258 -9.53 19.36 -0.60
CA VAL A 258 -8.71 19.32 0.62
C VAL A 258 -7.25 19.76 0.39
N ASN A 259 -6.80 19.80 -0.88
CA ASN A 259 -5.39 20.06 -1.21
C ASN A 259 -5.15 21.34 -2.01
N ALA A 260 -6.16 21.91 -2.69
CA ALA A 260 -6.02 23.18 -3.39
C ALA A 260 -5.74 24.34 -2.41
N LYS A 261 -4.95 25.30 -2.84
CA LYS A 261 -4.62 26.49 -2.02
C LYS A 261 -5.86 27.39 -1.84
N GLN A 262 -6.68 27.51 -2.86
CA GLN A 262 -7.93 28.27 -2.86
C GLN A 262 -9.08 27.38 -3.31
N LYS A 263 -10.23 27.48 -2.65
CA LYS A 263 -11.41 26.65 -2.95
C LYS A 263 -11.99 26.94 -4.33
N GLU A 264 -11.86 28.17 -4.80
CA GLU A 264 -12.32 28.64 -6.11
C GLU A 264 -11.58 28.00 -7.28
N ASP A 265 -10.40 27.45 -7.04
CA ASP A 265 -9.61 26.77 -8.07
C ASP A 265 -10.02 25.31 -8.32
N VAL A 266 -10.85 24.71 -7.46
CA VAL A 266 -11.20 23.27 -7.53
C VAL A 266 -11.80 22.91 -8.89
N ASP A 267 -12.84 23.61 -9.33
CA ASP A 267 -13.51 23.34 -10.62
C ASP A 267 -12.56 23.50 -11.81
N LYS A 268 -11.70 24.50 -11.76
CA LYS A 268 -10.69 24.76 -12.79
C LYS A 268 -9.66 23.63 -12.87
N LEU A 269 -9.21 23.13 -11.71
CA LEU A 269 -8.26 22.03 -11.61
C LEU A 269 -8.88 20.72 -12.15
N VAL A 270 -10.11 20.42 -11.74
CA VAL A 270 -10.86 19.25 -12.23
C VAL A 270 -11.05 19.33 -13.75
N ARG A 271 -11.50 20.50 -14.26
CA ARG A 271 -11.68 20.70 -15.70
C ARG A 271 -10.39 20.47 -16.48
N LYS A 272 -9.25 20.97 -15.99
CA LYS A 272 -7.93 20.73 -16.60
C LYS A 272 -7.53 19.26 -16.60
N CYS A 273 -7.94 18.49 -15.60
CA CYS A 273 -7.69 17.04 -15.57
C CYS A 273 -8.59 16.30 -16.56
N MET A 274 -9.84 16.70 -16.67
CA MET A 274 -10.82 16.05 -17.55
C MET A 274 -10.68 16.46 -19.03
N ASN A 275 -10.11 17.65 -19.29
CA ASN A 275 -9.82 18.14 -20.63
C ASN A 275 -8.44 18.83 -20.69
N PRO A 276 -7.35 18.07 -20.63
CA PRO A 276 -5.99 18.62 -20.51
C PRO A 276 -5.51 19.36 -21.76
N ASN A 277 -6.13 19.11 -22.92
CA ASN A 277 -5.71 19.66 -24.21
C ASN A 277 -6.64 20.78 -24.73
N ASP A 278 -7.57 21.26 -23.89
CA ASP A 278 -8.61 22.23 -24.27
C ASP A 278 -9.43 21.80 -25.52
N LEU A 279 -9.56 20.50 -25.75
CA LEU A 279 -10.37 19.92 -26.82
C LEU A 279 -11.84 20.27 -26.61
N ASN A 280 -12.62 20.27 -27.72
CA ASN A 280 -14.07 20.31 -27.58
C ASN A 280 -14.53 19.13 -26.72
N THR A 281 -15.45 19.37 -25.77
CA THR A 281 -15.92 18.33 -24.83
C THR A 281 -16.48 17.09 -25.51
N LYS A 282 -16.92 17.19 -26.78
CA LYS A 282 -17.38 16.06 -27.61
C LYS A 282 -16.24 15.16 -28.09
N ASP A 283 -15.03 15.70 -28.18
CA ASP A 283 -13.87 14.99 -28.71
C ASP A 283 -13.00 14.36 -27.60
N VAL A 284 -13.32 14.62 -26.32
CA VAL A 284 -12.57 14.09 -25.17
C VAL A 284 -13.01 12.66 -24.87
N THR A 285 -12.07 11.74 -24.92
CA THR A 285 -12.28 10.33 -24.59
C THR A 285 -11.73 9.98 -23.18
N PRO A 286 -12.14 8.86 -22.57
CA PRO A 286 -11.60 8.43 -21.28
C PRO A 286 -10.07 8.28 -21.24
N SER A 287 -9.41 8.04 -22.38
CA SER A 287 -7.96 7.98 -22.49
C SER A 287 -7.27 9.34 -22.34
N ASP A 288 -7.98 10.43 -22.59
CA ASP A 288 -7.45 11.79 -22.46
C ASP A 288 -7.47 12.29 -21.01
N TRP A 289 -8.32 11.72 -20.18
CA TRP A 289 -8.45 12.14 -18.79
C TRP A 289 -7.17 11.89 -18.00
N LYS A 290 -6.75 12.92 -17.27
CA LYS A 290 -5.58 12.84 -16.38
C LYS A 290 -6.02 12.45 -14.97
N ARG A 291 -5.16 11.72 -14.29
CA ARG A 291 -5.43 11.12 -12.98
C ARG A 291 -4.86 11.98 -11.84
N LEU A 292 -4.94 11.48 -10.62
CA LEU A 292 -4.51 12.17 -9.41
C LEU A 292 -3.06 12.66 -9.43
N ARG A 293 -2.13 11.97 -10.09
CA ARG A 293 -0.74 12.44 -10.22
C ARG A 293 -0.64 13.76 -11.00
N TYR A 294 -1.48 13.93 -12.02
CA TYR A 294 -1.52 15.18 -12.78
C TYR A 294 -2.17 16.29 -11.96
N LEU A 295 -3.27 16.00 -11.25
CA LEU A 295 -3.90 16.93 -10.32
C LEU A 295 -2.92 17.41 -9.25
N GLU A 296 -2.14 16.49 -8.66
CA GLU A 296 -1.10 16.85 -7.67
C GLU A 296 -0.09 17.85 -8.25
N ASN A 297 0.37 17.63 -9.49
CA ASN A 297 1.28 18.55 -10.15
C ASN A 297 0.65 19.94 -10.39
N LEU A 298 -0.61 19.99 -10.82
CA LEU A 298 -1.33 21.24 -11.01
C LEU A 298 -1.47 22.02 -9.70
N ILE A 299 -1.82 21.36 -8.60
CA ILE A 299 -1.96 21.98 -7.28
C ILE A 299 -0.61 22.51 -6.76
N LYS A 300 0.49 21.80 -7.01
CA LYS A 300 1.83 22.25 -6.62
C LYS A 300 2.32 23.45 -7.44
N LEU A 301 1.86 23.59 -8.69
CA LEU A 301 2.21 24.70 -9.58
C LEU A 301 1.32 25.94 -9.39
N SER A 302 0.13 25.80 -8.83
CA SER A 302 -0.75 26.90 -8.45
C SER A 302 -0.31 27.54 -7.13
#